data_49f6e61796e6c4c6328c86498ba8ac1d
#
_entry.id   49f6e61796e6c4c6328c86498ba8ac1d
#
_cell.length_a   1.000
_cell.length_b   1.000
_cell.length_c   1.000
_cell.angle_alpha   90.00
_cell.angle_beta   90.00
_cell.angle_gamma   90.00
#
_symmetry.space_group_name_H-M   'P 1'
#
loop_
_entity.id
_entity.type
_entity.pdbx_description
1 polymer ?
#
loop_
_entity_poly.entity_id
_entity_poly.type
_entity_poly.pdbx_seq_one_letter_code
_entity_poly.pdbx_strand_id
1 'polypeptide(L)'
;MNQIRPIALCVFRNKDRILVFEGYDTVKGETFYRSLGGGIEFGEKAEDTVRRELMEELNVEVGEVRYLGTLENIFTFNGNSYHEIVMVYDGALVDSGLYEQAVIVGKEANGDDIRATWKSLDEFGEGKSILYPTGLLELLVGKQEKLDL
;
A
#
# COMPACT_ATOMS: atom_id res chain seq x y z
N MET A 1 22.68 -3.66 9.79
CA MET A 1 22.34 -2.67 10.82
C MET A 1 20.86 -2.36 10.76
N ASN A 2 20.20 -2.41 11.90
CA ASN A 2 18.77 -2.11 11.96
C ASN A 2 18.54 -0.61 11.83
N GLN A 3 17.61 -0.23 10.97
CA GLN A 3 17.29 1.17 10.71
C GLN A 3 15.77 1.36 10.75
N ILE A 4 15.35 2.54 11.14
CA ILE A 4 13.96 2.96 11.01
C ILE A 4 13.82 3.52 9.60
N ARG A 5 12.92 2.93 8.80
CA ARG A 5 12.75 3.29 7.39
C ARG A 5 11.52 4.18 7.19
N PRO A 6 11.68 5.33 6.56
CA PRO A 6 10.54 6.15 6.16
C PRO A 6 9.93 5.59 4.87
N ILE A 7 8.62 5.36 4.91
CA ILE A 7 7.87 4.74 3.80
C ILE A 7 6.69 5.66 3.44
N ALA A 8 6.37 5.75 2.17
CA ALA A 8 5.15 6.41 1.70
C ALA A 8 4.30 5.39 0.95
N LEU A 9 3.03 5.25 1.34
CA LEU A 9 2.07 4.37 0.69
C LEU A 9 0.89 5.16 0.17
N CYS A 10 0.30 4.68 -0.92
CA CYS A 10 -0.89 5.26 -1.50
C CYS A 10 -2.01 4.23 -1.60
N VAL A 11 -3.18 4.60 -1.14
CA VAL A 11 -4.38 3.79 -1.22
C VAL A 11 -5.21 4.30 -2.40
N PHE A 12 -5.54 3.41 -3.32
CA PHE A 12 -6.45 3.70 -4.42
C PHE A 12 -7.75 2.96 -4.15
N ARG A 13 -8.86 3.69 -4.18
CA ARG A 13 -10.18 3.12 -3.84
C ARG A 13 -11.04 2.99 -5.08
N ASN A 14 -11.76 1.88 -5.16
CA ASN A 14 -12.82 1.67 -6.13
C ASN A 14 -14.03 1.14 -5.36
N LYS A 15 -14.94 2.05 -4.97
CA LYS A 15 -16.08 1.74 -4.09
C LYS A 15 -15.58 1.20 -2.74
N ASP A 16 -15.91 -0.04 -2.38
CA ASP A 16 -15.50 -0.68 -1.13
C ASP A 16 -14.17 -1.44 -1.26
N ARG A 17 -13.51 -1.33 -2.42
CA ARG A 17 -12.25 -2.07 -2.68
C ARG A 17 -11.05 -1.16 -2.75
N ILE A 18 -9.91 -1.69 -2.39
CA ILE A 18 -8.62 -1.01 -2.48
C ILE A 18 -7.65 -1.84 -3.31
N LEU A 19 -6.70 -1.17 -3.94
CA LEU A 19 -5.67 -1.81 -4.75
C LEU A 19 -4.51 -2.22 -3.84
N VAL A 20 -4.15 -3.50 -3.87
CA VAL A 20 -3.14 -4.07 -2.98
C VAL A 20 -2.22 -5.05 -3.71
N PHE A 21 -1.01 -5.22 -3.18
CA PHE A 21 -0.08 -6.28 -3.56
C PHE A 21 -0.24 -7.46 -2.62
N GLU A 22 -0.09 -8.68 -3.15
CA GLU A 22 -0.03 -9.89 -2.35
C GLU A 22 1.43 -10.16 -1.98
N GLY A 23 1.65 -10.51 -0.71
CA GLY A 23 2.94 -10.93 -0.21
C GLY A 23 2.83 -12.24 0.55
N TYR A 24 3.95 -12.92 0.74
CA TYR A 24 4.01 -14.17 1.49
C TYR A 24 5.21 -14.19 2.42
N ASP A 25 4.96 -14.51 3.70
CA ASP A 25 5.99 -14.67 4.71
C ASP A 25 6.32 -16.17 4.81
N THR A 26 7.52 -16.54 4.38
CA THR A 26 7.92 -17.94 4.32
C THR A 26 8.17 -18.56 5.69
N VAL A 27 8.53 -17.75 6.69
CA VAL A 27 8.78 -18.22 8.06
C VAL A 27 7.47 -18.46 8.80
N LYS A 28 6.53 -17.50 8.70
CA LYS A 28 5.20 -17.62 9.34
C LYS A 28 4.24 -18.50 8.55
N GLY A 29 4.51 -18.73 7.24
CA GLY A 29 3.58 -19.41 6.34
C GLY A 29 2.31 -18.60 6.12
N GLU A 30 2.43 -17.29 5.97
CA GLU A 30 1.32 -16.33 5.97
C GLU A 30 1.26 -15.54 4.69
N THR A 31 0.10 -15.55 4.04
CA THR A 31 -0.20 -14.65 2.92
C THR A 31 -0.77 -13.36 3.49
N PHE A 32 -0.32 -12.23 2.99
CA PHE A 32 -0.80 -10.92 3.39
C PHE A 32 -0.93 -9.99 2.18
N TYR A 33 -1.58 -8.87 2.40
CA TYR A 33 -1.75 -7.83 1.38
C TYR A 33 -1.25 -6.50 1.94
N ARG A 34 -0.69 -5.66 1.06
CA ARG A 34 -0.19 -4.34 1.42
C ARG A 34 -0.52 -3.32 0.35
N SER A 35 -0.66 -2.07 0.76
CA SER A 35 -0.83 -0.96 -0.18
C SER A 35 0.45 -0.68 -0.95
N LEU A 36 0.34 0.11 -2.00
CA LEU A 36 1.39 0.38 -2.97
C LEU A 36 2.24 1.57 -2.52
N GLY A 37 3.53 1.51 -2.78
CA GLY A 37 4.46 2.58 -2.48
C GLY A 37 5.83 2.04 -2.17
N GLY A 38 6.63 2.79 -1.42
CA GLY A 38 7.98 2.37 -1.09
C GLY A 38 8.73 3.37 -0.24
N GLY A 39 10.05 3.18 -0.17
CA GLY A 39 10.93 3.99 0.67
C GLY A 39 11.10 5.41 0.17
N ILE A 40 11.02 6.35 1.09
CA ILE A 40 11.29 7.77 0.81
C ILE A 40 12.79 7.94 0.69
N GLU A 41 13.24 8.54 -0.41
CA GLU A 41 14.66 8.81 -0.63
C GLU A 41 15.04 10.17 -0.04
N PHE A 42 16.32 10.31 0.32
CA PHE A 42 16.84 11.57 0.84
C PHE A 42 16.54 12.70 -0.14
N GLY A 43 15.94 13.78 0.35
CA GLY A 43 15.58 14.94 -0.49
C GLY A 43 14.26 14.83 -1.22
N GLU A 44 13.54 13.71 -1.04
CA GLU A 44 12.26 13.45 -1.70
C GLU A 44 11.10 13.66 -0.74
N LYS A 45 10.05 14.33 -1.21
CA LYS A 45 8.82 14.43 -0.43
C LYS A 45 8.03 13.12 -0.53
N ALA A 46 7.28 12.78 0.52
CA ALA A 46 6.53 11.54 0.55
C ALA A 46 5.55 11.38 -0.62
N GLU A 47 4.84 12.45 -1.01
CA GLU A 47 3.93 12.38 -2.15
C GLU A 47 4.65 12.14 -3.48
N ASP A 48 5.89 12.61 -3.61
CA ASP A 48 6.71 12.35 -4.80
C ASP A 48 7.22 10.92 -4.81
N THR A 49 7.49 10.36 -3.63
CA THR A 49 7.83 8.93 -3.48
C THR A 49 6.71 8.06 -4.03
N VAL A 50 5.47 8.36 -3.68
CA VAL A 50 4.30 7.62 -4.17
C VAL A 50 4.30 7.62 -5.70
N ARG A 51 4.46 8.77 -6.32
CA ARG A 51 4.44 8.90 -7.79
C ARG A 51 5.56 8.11 -8.44
N ARG A 52 6.77 8.22 -7.89
CA ARG A 52 7.95 7.52 -8.41
C ARG A 52 7.79 6.01 -8.30
N GLU A 53 7.40 5.51 -7.13
CA GLU A 53 7.25 4.07 -6.88
C GLU A 53 6.18 3.45 -7.78
N LEU A 54 5.04 4.11 -7.94
CA LEU A 54 3.96 3.61 -8.79
C LEU A 54 4.38 3.57 -10.26
N MET A 55 5.16 4.56 -10.70
CA MET A 55 5.70 4.56 -12.05
C MET A 55 6.72 3.44 -12.24
N GLU A 56 7.64 3.27 -11.29
CA GLU A 56 8.67 2.23 -11.37
C GLU A 56 8.07 0.82 -11.34
N GLU A 57 7.14 0.56 -10.45
CA GLU A 57 6.60 -0.78 -10.23
C GLU A 57 5.50 -1.17 -11.21
N LEU A 58 4.58 -0.26 -11.50
CA LEU A 58 3.39 -0.56 -12.31
C LEU A 58 3.29 0.23 -13.60
N ASN A 59 4.18 1.20 -13.83
CA ASN A 59 4.12 2.10 -14.96
C ASN A 59 2.77 2.84 -15.03
N VAL A 60 2.28 3.28 -13.87
CA VAL A 60 1.01 4.02 -13.78
C VAL A 60 1.26 5.44 -13.27
N GLU A 61 0.46 6.38 -13.77
CA GLU A 61 0.50 7.77 -13.36
C GLU A 61 -0.51 7.99 -12.23
N VAL A 62 -0.05 8.62 -11.16
CA VAL A 62 -0.88 8.96 -10.00
C VAL A 62 -1.32 10.42 -10.13
N GLY A 63 -2.60 10.66 -9.98
CA GLY A 63 -3.19 12.01 -10.00
C GLY A 63 -3.06 12.70 -8.66
N GLU A 64 -4.14 13.29 -8.18
CA GLU A 64 -4.14 13.96 -6.88
C GLU A 64 -3.92 12.96 -5.75
N VAL A 65 -3.15 13.38 -4.75
CA VAL A 65 -2.94 12.61 -3.52
C VAL A 65 -3.32 13.48 -2.33
N ARG A 66 -3.86 12.82 -1.30
CA ARG A 66 -4.28 13.47 -0.06
C ARG A 66 -3.74 12.69 1.13
N TYR A 67 -3.06 13.40 2.02
CA TYR A 67 -2.50 12.77 3.22
C TYR A 67 -3.63 12.29 4.14
N LEU A 68 -3.53 11.02 4.58
CA LEU A 68 -4.50 10.41 5.49
C LEU A 68 -3.97 10.29 6.92
N GLY A 69 -2.71 9.97 7.10
CA GLY A 69 -2.13 9.78 8.42
C GLY A 69 -0.80 9.09 8.36
N THR A 70 -0.18 8.91 9.53
CA THR A 70 1.11 8.25 9.67
C THR A 70 0.98 7.09 10.64
N LEU A 71 1.55 5.96 10.28
CA LEU A 71 1.55 4.75 11.08
C LEU A 71 2.97 4.39 11.48
N GLU A 72 3.14 3.86 12.69
CA GLU A 72 4.39 3.27 13.13
C GLU A 72 4.23 1.75 13.00
N ASN A 73 5.11 1.12 12.23
CA ASN A 73 4.99 -0.30 11.94
C ASN A 73 6.26 -1.04 12.35
N ILE A 74 6.14 -1.87 13.38
CA ILE A 74 7.23 -2.70 13.88
C ILE A 74 6.80 -4.14 13.67
N PHE A 75 7.54 -4.89 12.85
CA PHE A 75 7.11 -6.22 12.42
C PHE A 75 8.28 -7.12 12.07
N THR A 76 7.98 -8.41 11.90
CA THR A 76 8.94 -9.36 11.35
C THR A 76 8.42 -9.86 10.00
N PHE A 77 9.35 -10.04 9.06
CA PHE A 77 9.06 -10.59 7.74
C PHE A 77 10.18 -11.53 7.34
N ASN A 78 9.86 -12.76 6.99
CA ASN A 78 10.84 -13.81 6.66
C ASN A 78 11.94 -13.96 7.72
N GLY A 79 11.57 -13.79 8.99
CA GLY A 79 12.48 -13.93 10.13
C GLY A 79 13.31 -12.70 10.44
N ASN A 80 13.18 -11.63 9.68
CA ASN A 80 13.92 -10.37 9.91
C ASN A 80 13.02 -9.33 10.57
N SER A 81 13.63 -8.49 11.42
CA SER A 81 12.92 -7.41 12.11
C SER A 81 12.95 -6.13 11.30
N TYR A 82 11.82 -5.44 11.25
CA TYR A 82 11.67 -4.18 10.53
C TYR A 82 10.97 -3.14 11.41
N HIS A 83 11.35 -1.88 11.19
CA HIS A 83 10.71 -0.74 11.84
C HIS A 83 10.53 0.34 10.79
N GLU A 84 9.27 0.73 10.53
CA GLU A 84 8.94 1.69 9.49
C GLU A 84 8.02 2.78 10.02
N ILE A 85 8.26 4.01 9.56
CA ILE A 85 7.34 5.14 9.74
C ILE A 85 6.66 5.30 8.39
N VAL A 86 5.35 5.06 8.35
CA VAL A 86 4.59 4.96 7.10
C VAL A 86 3.64 6.14 6.96
N MET A 87 3.90 6.99 5.98
CA MET A 87 3.00 8.08 5.61
C MET A 87 2.00 7.54 4.59
N VAL A 88 0.71 7.62 4.89
CA VAL A 88 -0.36 7.06 4.07
C VAL A 88 -1.11 8.17 3.34
N TYR A 89 -1.26 7.97 2.04
CA TYR A 89 -1.99 8.89 1.15
C TYR A 89 -3.17 8.17 0.50
N ASP A 90 -4.21 8.93 0.21
CA ASP A 90 -5.31 8.52 -0.66
C ASP A 90 -5.02 9.13 -2.03
N GLY A 91 -5.12 8.35 -3.10
CA GLY A 91 -4.78 8.82 -4.43
C GLY A 91 -5.76 8.35 -5.50
N ALA A 92 -5.62 8.94 -6.68
CA ALA A 92 -6.38 8.57 -7.84
C ALA A 92 -5.43 8.16 -8.96
N LEU A 93 -5.82 7.15 -9.72
CA LEU A 93 -5.11 6.74 -10.93
C LEU A 93 -5.60 7.62 -12.09
N VAL A 94 -4.67 8.18 -12.85
CA VAL A 94 -5.01 9.04 -14.01
C VAL A 94 -5.75 8.25 -15.08
N ASP A 95 -5.29 7.02 -15.37
CA ASP A 95 -5.96 6.14 -16.32
C ASP A 95 -7.15 5.46 -15.64
N SER A 96 -8.37 5.94 -15.97
CA SER A 96 -9.61 5.43 -15.40
C SER A 96 -9.88 3.97 -15.74
N GLY A 97 -9.32 3.46 -16.83
CA GLY A 97 -9.48 2.06 -17.24
C GLY A 97 -8.86 1.07 -16.25
N LEU A 98 -7.88 1.52 -15.47
CA LEU A 98 -7.23 0.67 -14.46
C LEU A 98 -8.19 0.23 -13.35
N TYR A 99 -9.20 1.03 -13.06
CA TYR A 99 -10.21 0.69 -12.04
C TYR A 99 -11.08 -0.50 -12.44
N GLU A 100 -11.11 -0.84 -13.72
CA GLU A 100 -11.89 -1.97 -14.24
C GLU A 100 -11.05 -3.21 -14.50
N GLN A 101 -9.72 -3.09 -14.39
CA GLN A 101 -8.83 -4.24 -14.56
C GLN A 101 -8.79 -5.06 -13.26
N ALA A 102 -9.03 -6.36 -13.37
CA ALA A 102 -8.98 -7.25 -12.21
C ALA A 102 -7.57 -7.32 -11.62
N VAL A 103 -6.56 -7.28 -12.46
CA VAL A 103 -5.14 -7.37 -12.06
C VAL A 103 -4.34 -6.36 -12.87
N ILE A 104 -3.46 -5.63 -12.18
CA ILE A 104 -2.47 -4.74 -12.82
C ILE A 104 -1.11 -5.37 -12.56
N VAL A 105 -0.40 -5.74 -13.62
CA VAL A 105 0.88 -6.44 -13.54
C VAL A 105 2.02 -5.43 -13.66
N GLY A 106 3.02 -5.57 -12.82
CA GLY A 106 4.23 -4.76 -12.86
C GLY A 106 5.45 -5.58 -12.50
N LYS A 107 6.55 -4.89 -12.21
CA LYS A 107 7.81 -5.54 -11.86
C LYS A 107 8.48 -4.85 -10.68
N GLU A 108 9.09 -5.64 -9.81
CA GLU A 108 9.96 -5.14 -8.76
C GLU A 108 11.35 -4.82 -9.33
N ALA A 109 12.17 -4.12 -8.54
CA ALA A 109 13.52 -3.73 -8.94
C ALA A 109 14.40 -4.92 -9.31
N ASN A 110 14.16 -6.09 -8.70
CA ASN A 110 14.89 -7.33 -8.99
C ASN A 110 14.39 -8.05 -10.25
N GLY A 111 13.37 -7.52 -10.92
CA GLY A 111 12.79 -8.11 -12.12
C GLY A 111 11.64 -9.08 -11.89
N ASP A 112 11.31 -9.39 -10.63
CA ASP A 112 10.18 -10.26 -10.31
C ASP A 112 8.86 -9.56 -10.67
N ASP A 113 7.90 -10.36 -11.14
CA ASP A 113 6.56 -9.85 -11.42
C ASP A 113 5.82 -9.54 -10.11
N ILE A 114 5.11 -8.43 -10.10
CA ILE A 114 4.17 -8.09 -9.04
C ILE A 114 2.79 -7.91 -9.63
N ARG A 115 1.78 -8.27 -8.82
CA ARG A 115 0.39 -8.22 -9.23
C ARG A 115 -0.39 -7.41 -8.21
N ALA A 116 -0.98 -6.32 -8.67
CA ALA A 116 -1.88 -5.51 -7.85
C ALA A 116 -3.31 -5.92 -8.16
N THR A 117 -4.09 -6.17 -7.12
CA THR A 117 -5.48 -6.61 -7.23
C THR A 117 -6.38 -5.75 -6.36
N TRP A 118 -7.65 -5.68 -6.73
CA TRP A 118 -8.67 -4.97 -5.95
C TRP A 118 -9.26 -5.93 -4.92
N LYS A 119 -9.21 -5.54 -3.63
CA LYS A 119 -9.73 -6.33 -2.52
C LYS A 119 -10.72 -5.51 -1.72
N SER A 120 -11.83 -6.14 -1.32
CA SER A 120 -12.84 -5.50 -0.48
C SER A 120 -12.28 -5.21 0.92
N LEU A 121 -12.59 -4.04 1.46
CA LEU A 121 -12.25 -3.71 2.84
C LEU A 121 -12.92 -4.68 3.83
N ASP A 122 -14.10 -5.19 3.50
CA ASP A 122 -14.82 -6.16 4.34
C ASP A 122 -14.02 -7.45 4.54
N GLU A 123 -13.29 -7.89 3.51
CA GLU A 123 -12.47 -9.09 3.60
C GLU A 123 -11.41 -8.96 4.70
N PHE A 124 -10.83 -7.77 4.84
CA PHE A 124 -9.85 -7.49 5.90
C PHE A 124 -10.54 -7.31 7.26
N GLY A 125 -11.67 -6.64 7.28
CA GLY A 125 -12.44 -6.41 8.52
C GLY A 125 -13.00 -7.69 9.13
N GLU A 126 -13.33 -8.68 8.31
CA GLU A 126 -13.82 -9.98 8.75
C GLU A 126 -12.71 -10.96 9.12
N GLY A 127 -11.45 -10.57 8.96
CA GLY A 127 -10.30 -11.41 9.27
C GLY A 127 -9.99 -12.49 8.27
N LYS A 128 -10.58 -12.45 7.09
CA LYS A 128 -10.35 -13.42 6.01
C LYS A 128 -9.01 -13.22 5.32
N SER A 129 -8.51 -11.99 5.34
CA SER A 129 -7.23 -11.61 4.76
C SER A 129 -6.54 -10.60 5.67
N ILE A 130 -5.22 -10.57 5.62
CA ILE A 130 -4.38 -9.70 6.46
C ILE A 130 -3.94 -8.52 5.62
N LEU A 131 -4.16 -7.31 6.13
CA LEU A 131 -3.72 -6.06 5.50
C LEU A 131 -2.60 -5.44 6.33
N TYR A 132 -1.47 -5.16 5.69
CA TYR A 132 -0.35 -4.43 6.28
C TYR A 132 -0.18 -3.07 5.59
N PRO A 133 0.37 -2.06 6.25
CA PRO A 133 0.87 -2.08 7.64
C PRO A 133 -0.24 -2.15 8.66
N THR A 134 0.12 -2.59 9.88
CA THR A 134 -0.80 -2.63 11.02
C THR A 134 -1.36 -1.23 11.27
N GLY A 135 -2.66 -1.13 11.45
CA GLY A 135 -3.35 0.15 11.65
C GLY A 135 -3.91 0.77 10.37
N LEU A 136 -3.53 0.24 9.20
CA LEU A 136 -4.01 0.79 7.93
C LEU A 136 -5.52 0.64 7.78
N LEU A 137 -6.06 -0.52 8.09
CA LEU A 137 -7.50 -0.77 7.97
C LEU A 137 -8.30 0.21 8.83
N GLU A 138 -7.90 0.40 10.08
CA GLU A 138 -8.56 1.31 11.02
C GLU A 138 -8.48 2.75 10.53
N LEU A 139 -7.34 3.15 9.97
CA LEU A 139 -7.17 4.48 9.40
C LEU A 139 -8.13 4.71 8.24
N LEU A 140 -8.27 3.73 7.35
CA LEU A 140 -9.15 3.83 6.18
C LEU A 140 -10.62 3.86 6.58
N VAL A 141 -11.03 3.02 7.50
CA VAL A 141 -12.42 2.96 7.99
C VAL A 141 -12.77 4.24 8.76
N GLY A 142 -11.88 4.72 9.62
CA GLY A 142 -12.08 5.98 10.37
C GLY A 142 -12.24 7.19 9.46
N LYS A 143 -11.46 7.28 8.38
CA LYS A 143 -11.59 8.38 7.42
C LYS A 143 -12.88 8.28 6.63
N GLN A 144 -13.32 7.07 6.30
CA GLN A 144 -14.59 6.85 5.61
C GLN A 144 -15.77 7.30 6.49
N GLU A 145 -15.75 6.95 7.76
CA GLU A 145 -16.78 7.37 8.73
C GLU A 145 -16.84 8.90 8.85
N LYS A 146 -15.70 9.58 8.87
CA LYS A 146 -15.63 11.05 8.91
C LYS A 146 -16.20 11.69 7.65
N LEU A 147 -15.98 11.07 6.49
CA LEU A 147 -16.49 11.57 5.22
C LEU A 147 -18.02 11.39 5.11
N ASP A 148 -18.56 10.37 5.74
CA ASP A 148 -19.99 10.07 5.72
C ASP A 148 -20.80 10.97 6.67
N LEU A 149 -20.12 11.70 7.54
CA LEU A 149 -20.76 12.68 8.42
C LEU A 149 -20.97 14.01 7.71
#